data_5a6f53283633bfa9f1043ffe11570e12
#
_entry.id   5a6f53283633bfa9f1043ffe11570e12
#
_cell.length_a   1.000
_cell.length_b   1.000
_cell.length_c   1.000
_cell.angle_alpha   90.00
_cell.angle_beta   90.00
_cell.angle_gamma   90.00
#
_symmetry.space_group_name_H-M   'P 1'
#
loop_
_entity.id
_entity.type
_entity.pdbx_description
1 polymer ?
#
loop_
_entity_poly.entity_id
_entity_poly.type
_entity_poly.pdbx_seq_one_letter_code
_entity_poly.pdbx_strand_id
1 'polypeptide(L)'
;NRFVMSPMGNNFANTDGKMSERSAAYYGARAKGGFGLITFEATVVYKEAKGGPRKPCLFSDDTVSNFKEAILACHKEGAKVSMELQHAVPEGNSKGTGYPLKSASSIPASVKTEIPKAISTEELYRLIEAYGDAALRAKQAGADAVEVHCAHGYLVSSFISERTNKRQDEFGGCFENRMRLPKLIIENIRKKTGGTLAVICRINGSDDVVGGQTPQDAAAVASYLEKECGVDALHVSRAVHLHDEYMWGPSVLHEGFSSGCVTEIKQAVKIPVITVGRYTEPQYAELMVEEGREDLIAFGRQSIADPELPRKAKDGELELLQPCIGCLQGCVPNMFRGEAITCLVNPLAGREAELDLAEQKKKVVVVGGGPGGLYAAYVCALLGHDVTLYEEKEMLGGNMRLAAYPPGKGCINGMICSYINNCKAQGVTIELNTSVTPELLREKKPDAVIVATGSKPLMLPIPGIEKTVHAADVLEGNVKPGKRVLVVGGGMVG
;
A
#
# COMPACT_ATOMS: atom_id res chain seq x y z
N ASN A 1 12.87 -8.02 -13.96
CA ASN A 1 11.45 -8.29 -14.17
C ASN A 1 10.65 -6.96 -14.20
N ARG A 2 9.30 -7.03 -14.28
CA ARG A 2 8.40 -5.88 -14.42
C ARG A 2 7.64 -5.55 -13.12
N PHE A 3 7.94 -6.25 -12.02
CA PHE A 3 7.29 -6.05 -10.73
C PHE A 3 7.95 -4.91 -9.96
N VAL A 4 7.16 -3.89 -9.61
CA VAL A 4 7.59 -2.73 -8.82
C VAL A 4 6.83 -2.72 -7.50
N MET A 5 7.53 -2.52 -6.38
CA MET A 5 6.88 -2.17 -5.12
C MET A 5 6.59 -0.67 -5.11
N SER A 6 5.32 -0.28 -5.09
CA SER A 6 4.90 1.13 -5.01
C SER A 6 5.29 1.76 -3.67
N PRO A 7 5.66 3.05 -3.61
CA PRO A 7 5.89 3.75 -2.35
C PRO A 7 4.60 3.85 -1.54
N MET A 8 4.65 3.37 -0.32
CA MET A 8 3.51 3.41 0.60
C MET A 8 3.96 3.76 2.00
N GLY A 9 3.35 4.76 2.61
CA GLY A 9 3.61 5.14 3.99
C GLY A 9 3.36 3.94 4.93
N ASN A 10 4.37 3.53 5.68
CA ASN A 10 4.29 2.39 6.59
C ASN A 10 4.46 2.78 8.06
N ASN A 11 5.00 3.98 8.34
CA ASN A 11 5.29 4.47 9.68
C ASN A 11 6.23 3.55 10.49
N PHE A 12 7.20 2.89 9.84
CA PHE A 12 8.22 2.08 10.51
C PHE A 12 9.48 2.89 10.83
N ALA A 13 9.66 4.06 10.25
CA ALA A 13 10.77 4.94 10.60
C ALA A 13 10.68 5.40 12.08
N ASN A 14 11.81 5.74 12.64
CA ASN A 14 11.91 6.34 13.97
C ASN A 14 11.37 7.78 13.97
N THR A 15 11.06 8.31 15.14
CA THR A 15 10.51 9.67 15.27
C THR A 15 11.51 10.77 14.89
N ASP A 16 12.81 10.46 14.89
CA ASP A 16 13.89 11.35 14.41
C ASP A 16 14.05 11.36 12.88
N GLY A 17 13.27 10.52 12.16
CA GLY A 17 13.28 10.44 10.71
C GLY A 17 14.26 9.41 10.12
N LYS A 18 14.94 8.64 10.96
CA LYS A 18 15.83 7.55 10.54
C LYS A 18 15.06 6.30 10.20
N MET A 19 15.51 5.58 9.18
CA MET A 19 15.00 4.23 8.90
C MET A 19 15.34 3.30 10.07
N SER A 20 14.40 2.46 10.48
CA SER A 20 14.60 1.47 11.53
C SER A 20 15.02 0.10 10.96
N GLU A 21 15.49 -0.81 11.82
CA GLU A 21 15.71 -2.22 11.45
C GLU A 21 14.43 -2.86 10.90
N ARG A 22 13.28 -2.50 11.46
CA ARG A 22 11.97 -2.92 10.96
C ARG A 22 11.73 -2.47 9.51
N SER A 23 12.14 -1.23 9.15
CA SER A 23 12.06 -0.74 7.78
C SER A 23 12.96 -1.57 6.86
N ALA A 24 14.20 -1.85 7.27
CA ALA A 24 15.14 -2.64 6.48
C ALA A 24 14.63 -4.07 6.25
N ALA A 25 14.12 -4.73 7.28
CA ALA A 25 13.52 -6.07 7.17
C ALA A 25 12.30 -6.09 6.25
N TYR A 26 11.42 -5.08 6.38
CA TYR A 26 10.23 -4.94 5.57
C TYR A 26 10.54 -4.82 4.07
N TYR A 27 11.44 -3.92 3.69
CA TYR A 27 11.83 -3.74 2.28
C TYR A 27 12.66 -4.92 1.76
N GLY A 28 13.58 -5.45 2.59
CA GLY A 28 14.38 -6.63 2.27
C GLY A 28 13.54 -7.87 1.97
N ALA A 29 12.43 -8.08 2.71
CA ALA A 29 11.53 -9.21 2.47
C ALA A 29 10.85 -9.13 1.09
N ARG A 30 10.47 -7.93 0.62
CA ARG A 30 9.91 -7.74 -0.74
C ARG A 30 10.96 -7.94 -1.82
N ALA A 31 12.19 -7.47 -1.59
CA ALA A 31 13.31 -7.75 -2.48
C ALA A 31 13.59 -9.25 -2.59
N LYS A 32 13.66 -9.96 -1.45
CA LYS A 32 13.79 -11.44 -1.41
C LYS A 32 12.62 -12.14 -2.12
N GLY A 33 11.41 -11.58 -2.02
CA GLY A 33 10.22 -12.05 -2.72
C GLY A 33 10.24 -11.80 -4.22
N GLY A 34 11.26 -11.12 -4.77
CA GLY A 34 11.50 -10.99 -6.20
C GLY A 34 11.02 -9.70 -6.85
N PHE A 35 10.59 -8.68 -6.11
CA PHE A 35 10.33 -7.37 -6.68
C PHE A 35 11.61 -6.79 -7.29
N GLY A 36 11.56 -6.37 -8.58
CA GLY A 36 12.72 -5.87 -9.30
C GLY A 36 13.11 -4.44 -8.93
N LEU A 37 12.10 -3.61 -8.60
CA LEU A 37 12.29 -2.25 -8.10
C LEU A 37 11.50 -2.07 -6.80
N ILE A 38 12.18 -1.63 -5.76
CA ILE A 38 11.57 -1.29 -4.46
C ILE A 38 11.58 0.23 -4.34
N THR A 39 10.39 0.86 -4.38
CA THR A 39 10.30 2.30 -4.10
C THR A 39 9.98 2.50 -2.62
N PHE A 40 10.90 3.15 -1.91
CA PHE A 40 10.72 3.49 -0.50
C PHE A 40 9.63 4.54 -0.35
N GLU A 41 8.92 4.49 0.78
CA GLU A 41 7.83 5.43 1.09
C GLU A 41 8.25 6.90 0.98
N ALA A 42 7.24 7.75 0.84
CA ALA A 42 7.40 9.20 0.81
C ALA A 42 8.37 9.69 1.87
N THR A 43 9.53 10.15 1.39
CA THR A 43 10.68 10.58 2.19
C THR A 43 10.76 12.10 2.19
N VAL A 44 10.80 12.68 3.38
CA VAL A 44 10.70 14.12 3.60
C VAL A 44 12.00 14.82 3.22
N VAL A 45 11.93 15.77 2.28
CA VAL A 45 13.09 16.53 1.78
C VAL A 45 13.33 17.84 2.51
N TYR A 46 12.32 18.36 3.23
CA TYR A 46 12.36 19.66 3.89
C TYR A 46 11.73 19.59 5.27
N LYS A 47 12.38 20.14 6.30
CA LYS A 47 11.97 19.95 7.70
C LYS A 47 10.50 20.31 7.96
N GLU A 48 10.02 21.40 7.38
CA GLU A 48 8.64 21.88 7.53
C GLU A 48 7.60 21.00 6.80
N ALA A 49 8.07 20.07 5.97
CA ALA A 49 7.23 19.19 5.17
C ALA A 49 6.89 17.85 5.85
N LYS A 50 7.33 17.64 7.09
CA LYS A 50 7.16 16.37 7.80
C LYS A 50 5.70 16.18 8.19
N GLY A 51 4.92 15.48 7.37
CA GLY A 51 3.48 15.24 7.55
C GLY A 51 3.08 14.25 8.66
N GLY A 52 4.03 13.77 9.47
CA GLY A 52 3.77 12.84 10.57
C GLY A 52 5.02 12.46 11.35
N PRO A 53 4.89 11.89 12.56
CA PRO A 53 6.03 11.65 13.46
C PRO A 53 7.01 10.60 12.93
N ARG A 54 6.50 9.55 12.27
CA ARG A 54 7.30 8.38 11.83
C ARG A 54 7.50 8.37 10.31
N LYS A 55 7.88 9.54 9.74
CA LYS A 55 8.22 9.65 8.32
C LYS A 55 9.72 9.66 8.14
N PRO A 56 10.27 8.88 7.17
CA PRO A 56 11.68 8.93 6.84
C PRO A 56 12.05 10.33 6.31
N CYS A 57 13.23 10.82 6.65
CA CYS A 57 13.69 12.16 6.34
C CYS A 57 15.05 12.17 5.69
N LEU A 58 15.23 12.91 4.60
CA LEU A 58 16.51 13.14 3.91
C LEU A 58 16.93 14.62 3.88
N PHE A 59 16.42 15.43 4.80
CA PHE A 59 16.84 16.82 4.93
C PHE A 59 18.13 16.99 5.78
N SER A 60 18.71 15.91 6.31
CA SER A 60 19.90 15.93 7.15
C SER A 60 20.83 14.75 6.82
N ASP A 61 22.14 14.96 6.94
CA ASP A 61 23.15 13.96 6.61
C ASP A 61 23.21 12.80 7.61
N ASP A 62 22.76 13.01 8.85
CA ASP A 62 22.76 12.01 9.93
C ASP A 62 21.79 10.85 9.69
N THR A 63 20.93 10.94 8.68
CA THR A 63 19.99 9.88 8.30
C THR A 63 20.55 8.94 7.21
N VAL A 64 21.60 9.34 6.49
CA VAL A 64 22.13 8.62 5.29
C VAL A 64 22.54 7.18 5.62
N SER A 65 23.20 6.94 6.76
CA SER A 65 23.65 5.60 7.17
C SER A 65 22.49 4.61 7.32
N ASN A 66 21.37 5.04 7.90
CA ASN A 66 20.21 4.19 8.11
C ASN A 66 19.48 3.86 6.82
N PHE A 67 19.43 4.79 5.86
CA PHE A 67 18.93 4.49 4.51
C PHE A 67 19.83 3.49 3.79
N LYS A 68 21.15 3.62 3.94
CA LYS A 68 22.12 2.68 3.36
C LYS A 68 21.88 1.25 3.82
N GLU A 69 21.61 1.02 5.10
CA GLU A 69 21.28 -0.31 5.65
C GLU A 69 20.04 -0.91 4.98
N ALA A 70 18.96 -0.13 4.86
CA ALA A 70 17.74 -0.58 4.21
C ALA A 70 17.93 -0.85 2.69
N ILE A 71 18.72 -0.01 2.02
CA ILE A 71 19.07 -0.20 0.59
C ILE A 71 19.91 -1.46 0.40
N LEU A 72 20.92 -1.68 1.24
CA LEU A 72 21.76 -2.88 1.20
C LEU A 72 20.95 -4.17 1.42
N ALA A 73 19.94 -4.14 2.30
CA ALA A 73 19.02 -5.27 2.48
C ALA A 73 18.27 -5.63 1.18
N CYS A 74 17.91 -4.63 0.37
CA CYS A 74 17.28 -4.85 -0.94
C CYS A 74 18.29 -5.31 -1.99
N HIS A 75 19.45 -4.65 -2.08
CA HIS A 75 20.49 -4.98 -3.05
C HIS A 75 21.04 -6.39 -2.87
N LYS A 76 21.16 -6.88 -1.63
CA LYS A 76 21.57 -8.25 -1.32
C LYS A 76 20.68 -9.29 -2.02
N GLU A 77 19.43 -9.00 -2.21
CA GLU A 77 18.45 -9.85 -2.88
C GLU A 77 18.29 -9.52 -4.39
N GLY A 78 19.13 -8.63 -4.93
CA GLY A 78 19.18 -8.27 -6.36
C GLY A 78 18.16 -7.22 -6.81
N ALA A 79 17.36 -6.64 -5.93
CA ALA A 79 16.43 -5.57 -6.27
C ALA A 79 17.13 -4.23 -6.43
N LYS A 80 16.60 -3.35 -7.28
CA LYS A 80 16.94 -1.93 -7.36
C LYS A 80 16.09 -1.12 -6.40
N VAL A 81 16.60 0.03 -5.94
CA VAL A 81 15.92 0.89 -4.97
C VAL A 81 15.72 2.29 -5.53
N SER A 82 14.47 2.75 -5.50
CA SER A 82 14.08 4.14 -5.70
C SER A 82 13.62 4.75 -4.38
N MET A 83 13.80 6.06 -4.19
CA MET A 83 13.33 6.78 -3.01
C MET A 83 12.37 7.89 -3.43
N GLU A 84 11.11 7.82 -2.95
CA GLU A 84 10.10 8.86 -3.24
C GLU A 84 10.40 10.11 -2.42
N LEU A 85 10.79 11.19 -3.10
CA LEU A 85 11.06 12.50 -2.51
C LEU A 85 9.79 13.33 -2.44
N GLN A 86 9.39 13.74 -1.24
CA GLN A 86 8.09 14.37 -1.02
C GLN A 86 8.16 15.62 -0.14
N HIS A 87 7.24 16.54 -0.44
CA HIS A 87 6.79 17.62 0.45
C HIS A 87 5.29 17.44 0.69
N ALA A 88 4.90 16.97 1.88
CA ALA A 88 3.57 16.42 2.15
C ALA A 88 2.43 17.45 2.20
N VAL A 89 2.71 18.74 2.32
CA VAL A 89 1.66 19.76 2.34
C VAL A 89 1.15 20.06 0.91
N PRO A 90 -0.07 20.51 0.73
CA PRO A 90 -1.05 21.02 1.73
C PRO A 90 -1.95 19.98 2.38
N GLU A 91 -1.75 18.68 2.15
CA GLU A 91 -2.63 17.60 2.58
C GLU A 91 -2.49 17.23 4.09
N GLY A 92 -1.62 17.90 4.83
CA GLY A 92 -1.45 17.70 6.26
C GLY A 92 -2.33 18.61 7.12
N ASN A 93 -1.92 18.80 8.37
CA ASN A 93 -2.45 19.83 9.27
C ASN A 93 -1.30 20.49 10.01
N SER A 94 -1.46 21.78 10.35
CA SER A 94 -0.42 22.61 10.98
C SER A 94 -0.03 22.11 12.38
N LYS A 95 -0.94 21.46 13.10
CA LYS A 95 -0.66 20.87 14.42
C LYS A 95 0.26 19.67 14.29
N GLY A 96 0.07 18.83 13.25
CA GLY A 96 0.88 17.64 13.00
C GLY A 96 2.27 17.98 12.47
N THR A 97 2.38 18.99 11.60
CA THR A 97 3.66 19.45 11.05
C THR A 97 4.45 20.33 12.02
N GLY A 98 3.75 21.06 12.90
CA GLY A 98 4.32 22.14 13.71
C GLY A 98 4.55 23.45 12.92
N TYR A 99 4.14 23.50 11.64
CA TYR A 99 4.33 24.63 10.73
C TYR A 99 3.06 24.96 9.96
N PRO A 100 2.86 26.22 9.52
CA PRO A 100 1.76 26.56 8.64
C PRO A 100 1.78 25.74 7.35
N LEU A 101 0.63 25.27 6.90
CA LEU A 101 0.53 24.61 5.60
C LEU A 101 0.85 25.58 4.47
N LYS A 102 1.51 25.10 3.43
CA LYS A 102 1.92 25.85 2.25
C LYS A 102 1.44 25.18 0.97
N SER A 103 1.14 25.94 -0.07
CA SER A 103 0.72 25.45 -1.38
C SER A 103 1.10 26.45 -2.47
N ALA A 104 0.84 26.14 -3.73
CA ALA A 104 1.00 27.09 -4.83
C ALA A 104 0.18 28.38 -4.59
N SER A 105 -1.04 28.24 -4.09
CA SER A 105 -1.96 29.32 -3.75
C SER A 105 -2.72 29.00 -2.46
N SER A 106 -3.41 30.00 -1.89
CA SER A 106 -4.19 29.82 -0.66
C SER A 106 -5.54 29.12 -0.93
N ILE A 107 -5.47 27.93 -1.53
CA ILE A 107 -6.61 27.08 -1.86
C ILE A 107 -6.49 25.82 -1.02
N PRO A 108 -7.48 25.46 -0.19
CA PRO A 108 -7.43 24.25 0.63
C PRO A 108 -7.52 23.01 -0.25
N ALA A 109 -6.86 21.93 0.17
CA ALA A 109 -6.90 20.66 -0.51
C ALA A 109 -8.31 20.07 -0.54
N SER A 110 -9.06 20.24 0.56
CA SER A 110 -10.49 19.90 0.68
C SER A 110 -11.20 20.89 1.60
N VAL A 111 -12.54 20.81 1.67
CA VAL A 111 -13.35 21.61 2.59
C VAL A 111 -13.07 21.32 4.08
N LYS A 112 -12.40 20.23 4.36
CA LYS A 112 -12.04 19.78 5.72
C LYS A 112 -10.60 20.15 6.11
N THR A 113 -9.78 20.64 5.17
CA THR A 113 -8.39 20.98 5.40
C THR A 113 -8.24 22.48 5.71
N GLU A 114 -7.16 22.82 6.42
CA GLU A 114 -6.79 24.21 6.67
C GLU A 114 -6.48 24.94 5.34
N ILE A 115 -6.72 26.23 5.30
CA ILE A 115 -6.32 27.09 4.16
C ILE A 115 -4.80 27.26 4.21
N PRO A 116 -4.05 26.75 3.22
CA PRO A 116 -2.60 26.90 3.19
C PRO A 116 -2.21 28.35 2.85
N LYS A 117 -1.00 28.75 3.23
CA LYS A 117 -0.38 29.99 2.74
C LYS A 117 0.24 29.72 1.37
N ALA A 118 0.12 30.69 0.45
CA ALA A 118 0.91 30.65 -0.79
C ALA A 118 2.40 30.73 -0.44
N ILE A 119 3.18 29.78 -0.95
CA ILE A 119 4.64 29.76 -0.74
C ILE A 119 5.30 30.91 -1.51
N SER A 120 6.29 31.58 -0.92
CA SER A 120 7.01 32.65 -1.59
C SER A 120 7.98 32.12 -2.65
N THR A 121 8.30 32.93 -3.66
CA THR A 121 9.27 32.57 -4.70
C THR A 121 10.65 32.28 -4.11
N GLU A 122 11.09 33.06 -3.12
CA GLU A 122 12.36 32.82 -2.42
C GLU A 122 12.39 31.43 -1.74
N GLU A 123 11.27 31.06 -1.09
CA GLU A 123 11.18 29.77 -0.44
C GLU A 123 11.11 28.61 -1.44
N LEU A 124 10.52 28.80 -2.63
CA LEU A 124 10.55 27.82 -3.72
C LEU A 124 11.98 27.50 -4.16
N TYR A 125 12.85 28.50 -4.29
CA TYR A 125 14.26 28.26 -4.62
C TYR A 125 14.98 27.49 -3.51
N ARG A 126 14.70 27.78 -2.23
CA ARG A 126 15.23 26.96 -1.11
C ARG A 126 14.73 25.51 -1.16
N LEU A 127 13.48 25.32 -1.54
CA LEU A 127 12.90 23.99 -1.69
C LEU A 127 13.53 23.20 -2.85
N ILE A 128 13.76 23.85 -4.00
CA ILE A 128 14.46 23.26 -5.14
C ILE A 128 15.85 22.77 -4.70
N GLU A 129 16.60 23.57 -3.94
CA GLU A 129 17.89 23.16 -3.37
C GLU A 129 17.75 21.97 -2.44
N ALA A 130 16.72 21.92 -1.57
CA ALA A 130 16.47 20.83 -0.64
C ALA A 130 16.16 19.50 -1.35
N TYR A 131 15.43 19.50 -2.48
CA TYR A 131 15.22 18.31 -3.30
C TYR A 131 16.52 17.78 -3.90
N GLY A 132 17.37 18.67 -4.40
CA GLY A 132 18.69 18.29 -4.92
C GLY A 132 19.59 17.70 -3.83
N ASP A 133 19.58 18.29 -2.62
CA ASP A 133 20.36 17.79 -1.48
C ASP A 133 19.85 16.43 -1.01
N ALA A 134 18.53 16.24 -0.95
CA ALA A 134 17.93 14.95 -0.62
C ALA A 134 18.31 13.87 -1.65
N ALA A 135 18.29 14.20 -2.95
CA ALA A 135 18.72 13.26 -3.99
C ALA A 135 20.21 12.93 -3.90
N LEU A 136 21.07 13.89 -3.54
CA LEU A 136 22.49 13.63 -3.30
C LEU A 136 22.67 12.67 -2.12
N ARG A 137 21.92 12.85 -1.02
CA ARG A 137 21.94 11.93 0.14
C ARG A 137 21.41 10.54 -0.24
N ALA A 138 20.36 10.46 -1.06
CA ALA A 138 19.86 9.19 -1.59
C ALA A 138 20.96 8.45 -2.37
N LYS A 139 21.67 9.14 -3.26
CA LYS A 139 22.83 8.60 -3.99
C LYS A 139 23.93 8.14 -3.04
N GLN A 140 24.29 8.94 -2.03
CA GLN A 140 25.31 8.59 -1.03
C GLN A 140 24.90 7.36 -0.19
N ALA A 141 23.59 7.18 0.06
CA ALA A 141 23.06 5.98 0.69
C ALA A 141 23.07 4.75 -0.22
N GLY A 142 23.28 4.93 -1.54
CA GLY A 142 23.36 3.86 -2.52
C GLY A 142 22.08 3.62 -3.32
N ALA A 143 21.11 4.53 -3.31
CA ALA A 143 19.89 4.41 -4.12
C ALA A 143 20.24 4.39 -5.63
N ASP A 144 19.48 3.61 -6.40
CA ASP A 144 19.59 3.51 -7.86
C ASP A 144 18.78 4.61 -8.56
N ALA A 145 17.71 5.06 -7.93
CA ALA A 145 16.82 6.10 -8.45
C ALA A 145 16.24 6.96 -7.32
N VAL A 146 15.71 8.12 -7.70
CA VAL A 146 14.76 8.88 -6.89
C VAL A 146 13.46 9.07 -7.66
N GLU A 147 12.35 9.13 -6.93
CA GLU A 147 11.04 9.41 -7.49
C GLU A 147 10.56 10.77 -6.97
N VAL A 148 10.37 11.75 -7.86
CA VAL A 148 9.82 13.06 -7.48
C VAL A 148 8.31 12.95 -7.42
N HIS A 149 7.75 13.22 -6.24
CA HIS A 149 6.31 13.12 -6.04
C HIS A 149 5.56 14.34 -6.57
N CYS A 150 5.01 14.21 -7.79
CA CYS A 150 4.25 15.24 -8.49
C CYS A 150 2.75 14.93 -8.57
N ALA A 151 2.22 14.09 -7.66
CA ALA A 151 0.84 13.58 -7.70
C ALA A 151 0.05 13.91 -6.41
N HIS A 152 -1.22 13.49 -6.38
CA HIS A 152 -2.11 13.40 -5.22
C HIS A 152 -2.46 14.72 -4.52
N GLY A 153 -2.21 15.88 -5.16
CA GLY A 153 -2.47 17.18 -4.55
C GLY A 153 -1.37 17.69 -3.61
N TYR A 154 -0.26 16.95 -3.43
CA TYR A 154 0.89 17.40 -2.66
C TYR A 154 1.57 18.62 -3.30
N LEU A 155 2.58 19.19 -2.66
CA LEU A 155 3.10 20.51 -3.02
C LEU A 155 3.43 20.64 -4.51
N VAL A 156 4.23 19.74 -5.10
CA VAL A 156 4.61 19.85 -6.52
C VAL A 156 3.39 19.69 -7.42
N SER A 157 2.50 18.73 -7.12
CA SER A 157 1.21 18.57 -7.82
C SER A 157 0.36 19.84 -7.77
N SER A 158 0.36 20.56 -6.64
CA SER A 158 -0.41 21.80 -6.49
C SER A 158 0.06 22.92 -7.43
N PHE A 159 1.30 22.88 -7.89
CA PHE A 159 1.83 23.82 -8.89
C PHE A 159 1.42 23.45 -10.32
N ILE A 160 1.34 22.16 -10.63
CA ILE A 160 1.00 21.66 -11.96
C ILE A 160 -0.48 21.93 -12.28
N SER A 161 -1.37 21.68 -11.31
CA SER A 161 -2.83 21.76 -11.51
C SER A 161 -3.34 23.20 -11.57
N GLU A 162 -4.08 23.55 -12.63
CA GLU A 162 -4.76 24.84 -12.74
C GLU A 162 -5.77 25.09 -11.62
N ARG A 163 -6.33 24.03 -11.07
CA ARG A 163 -7.30 24.12 -9.97
C ARG A 163 -6.68 24.76 -8.74
N THR A 164 -5.44 24.42 -8.42
CA THR A 164 -4.75 24.83 -7.18
C THR A 164 -3.70 25.91 -7.38
N ASN A 165 -3.19 26.10 -8.61
CA ASN A 165 -2.22 27.12 -8.93
C ASN A 165 -2.90 28.35 -9.56
N LYS A 166 -3.11 29.39 -8.77
CA LYS A 166 -3.65 30.69 -9.20
C LYS A 166 -2.61 31.81 -9.15
N ARG A 167 -1.33 31.44 -9.17
CA ARG A 167 -0.21 32.39 -9.19
C ARG A 167 -0.16 33.16 -10.51
N GLN A 168 0.38 34.38 -10.44
CA GLN A 168 0.58 35.27 -11.59
C GLN A 168 2.07 35.61 -11.80
N ASP A 169 2.95 34.92 -11.08
CA ASP A 169 4.39 35.03 -11.23
C ASP A 169 4.93 33.93 -12.18
N GLU A 170 6.26 33.81 -12.24
CA GLU A 170 6.94 32.82 -13.08
C GLU A 170 6.63 31.35 -12.78
N PHE A 171 5.92 31.04 -11.68
CA PHE A 171 5.49 29.69 -11.28
C PHE A 171 4.00 29.43 -11.50
N GLY A 172 3.27 30.33 -12.19
CA GLY A 172 1.83 30.19 -12.43
C GLY A 172 1.36 30.82 -13.73
N GLY A 173 0.06 30.75 -13.99
CA GLY A 173 -0.56 31.20 -15.24
C GLY A 173 -0.46 30.16 -16.36
N CYS A 174 0.44 30.31 -17.34
CA CYS A 174 0.56 29.39 -18.45
C CYS A 174 1.13 28.01 -18.02
N PHE A 175 0.98 27.02 -18.90
CA PHE A 175 1.41 25.65 -18.65
C PHE A 175 2.90 25.55 -18.33
N GLU A 176 3.75 26.21 -19.08
CA GLU A 176 5.21 26.20 -18.89
C GLU A 176 5.63 26.75 -17.52
N ASN A 177 4.94 27.80 -17.05
CA ASN A 177 5.17 28.35 -15.72
C ASN A 177 4.73 27.41 -14.60
N ARG A 178 3.59 26.73 -14.79
CA ARG A 178 3.15 25.71 -13.82
C ARG A 178 4.11 24.50 -13.77
N MET A 179 4.75 24.18 -14.88
CA MET A 179 5.76 23.12 -14.98
C MET A 179 7.16 23.57 -14.52
N ARG A 180 7.38 24.84 -14.25
CA ARG A 180 8.69 25.39 -13.84
C ARG A 180 9.22 24.74 -12.57
N LEU A 181 8.36 24.58 -11.54
CA LEU A 181 8.81 23.98 -10.27
C LEU A 181 9.33 22.54 -10.44
N PRO A 182 8.59 21.57 -11.02
CA PRO A 182 9.11 20.24 -11.24
C PRO A 182 10.35 20.25 -12.16
N LYS A 183 10.41 21.10 -13.19
CA LYS A 183 11.59 21.24 -14.05
C LYS A 183 12.82 21.64 -13.26
N LEU A 184 12.78 22.71 -12.48
CA LEU A 184 13.90 23.17 -11.69
C LEU A 184 14.34 22.17 -10.62
N ILE A 185 13.41 21.43 -10.01
CA ILE A 185 13.70 20.34 -9.07
C ILE A 185 14.54 19.26 -9.80
N ILE A 186 14.09 18.80 -10.95
CA ILE A 186 14.77 17.74 -11.72
C ILE A 186 16.14 18.19 -12.19
N GLU A 187 16.26 19.41 -12.72
CA GLU A 187 17.54 20.01 -13.12
C GLU A 187 18.53 20.08 -11.95
N ASN A 188 18.07 20.50 -10.76
CA ASN A 188 18.91 20.55 -9.56
C ASN A 188 19.33 19.15 -9.09
N ILE A 189 18.41 18.16 -9.11
CA ILE A 189 18.74 16.75 -8.83
C ILE A 189 19.84 16.27 -9.78
N ARG A 190 19.68 16.47 -11.09
CA ARG A 190 20.68 16.10 -12.11
C ARG A 190 22.04 16.78 -11.85
N LYS A 191 22.03 18.07 -11.59
CA LYS A 191 23.23 18.85 -11.28
C LYS A 191 23.96 18.30 -10.05
N LYS A 192 23.27 18.13 -8.92
CA LYS A 192 23.89 17.69 -7.65
C LYS A 192 24.35 16.22 -7.68
N THR A 193 23.62 15.37 -8.38
CA THR A 193 23.98 13.94 -8.51
C THR A 193 24.94 13.66 -9.66
N GLY A 194 25.30 14.65 -10.47
CA GLY A 194 26.16 14.49 -11.65
C GLY A 194 25.49 13.66 -12.75
N GLY A 195 24.16 13.61 -12.81
CA GLY A 195 23.40 12.90 -13.84
C GLY A 195 23.45 11.37 -13.77
N THR A 196 24.01 10.79 -12.71
CA THR A 196 24.21 9.32 -12.59
C THR A 196 23.12 8.60 -11.83
N LEU A 197 22.20 9.35 -11.20
CA LEU A 197 21.03 8.82 -10.48
C LEU A 197 19.81 8.89 -11.41
N ALA A 198 19.09 7.78 -11.57
CA ALA A 198 17.85 7.78 -12.34
C ALA A 198 16.77 8.64 -11.64
N VAL A 199 15.98 9.37 -12.42
CA VAL A 199 14.91 10.24 -11.94
C VAL A 199 13.57 9.76 -12.49
N ILE A 200 12.71 9.30 -11.60
CA ILE A 200 11.33 8.94 -11.89
C ILE A 200 10.44 10.11 -11.46
N CYS A 201 9.37 10.41 -12.20
CA CYS A 201 8.35 11.34 -11.73
C CYS A 201 7.03 10.59 -11.51
N ARG A 202 6.48 10.72 -10.30
CA ARG A 202 5.14 10.22 -10.01
C ARG A 202 4.12 11.30 -10.30
N ILE A 203 3.18 11.03 -11.21
CA ILE A 203 2.14 11.97 -11.65
C ILE A 203 0.74 11.35 -11.51
N ASN A 204 -0.30 12.19 -11.46
CA ASN A 204 -1.67 11.71 -11.63
C ASN A 204 -1.98 11.51 -13.11
N GLY A 205 -2.62 10.39 -13.45
CA GLY A 205 -3.25 10.20 -14.76
C GLY A 205 -4.59 10.97 -14.86
N SER A 206 -5.21 11.27 -13.72
CA SER A 206 -6.38 12.13 -13.56
C SER A 206 -6.44 12.59 -12.11
N ASP A 207 -6.89 13.84 -11.86
CA ASP A 207 -7.15 14.33 -10.50
C ASP A 207 -8.51 13.88 -9.97
N ASP A 208 -9.40 13.43 -10.86
CA ASP A 208 -10.79 13.00 -10.59
C ASP A 208 -11.64 14.04 -9.86
N VAL A 209 -11.37 15.32 -10.07
CA VAL A 209 -12.12 16.44 -9.50
C VAL A 209 -12.44 17.48 -10.57
N VAL A 210 -13.52 18.21 -10.38
CA VAL A 210 -13.91 19.29 -11.29
C VAL A 210 -12.83 20.37 -11.35
N GLY A 211 -12.37 20.71 -12.55
CA GLY A 211 -11.31 21.67 -12.80
C GLY A 211 -9.90 21.17 -12.46
N GLY A 212 -9.75 19.90 -12.07
CA GLY A 212 -8.46 19.22 -11.93
C GLY A 212 -7.92 18.70 -13.25
N GLN A 213 -6.76 18.08 -13.19
CA GLN A 213 -6.06 17.50 -14.33
C GLN A 213 -6.87 16.35 -14.95
N THR A 214 -7.12 16.44 -16.25
CA THR A 214 -7.72 15.36 -17.07
C THR A 214 -6.65 14.39 -17.58
N PRO A 215 -7.00 13.22 -18.12
CA PRO A 215 -6.03 12.34 -18.77
C PRO A 215 -5.23 13.00 -19.90
N GLN A 216 -5.85 13.89 -20.67
CA GLN A 216 -5.19 14.66 -21.73
C GLN A 216 -4.20 15.66 -21.19
N ASP A 217 -4.54 16.36 -20.08
CA ASP A 217 -3.59 17.24 -19.37
C ASP A 217 -2.42 16.43 -18.82
N ALA A 218 -2.68 15.23 -18.27
CA ALA A 218 -1.65 14.34 -17.76
C ALA A 218 -0.69 13.88 -18.88
N ALA A 219 -1.21 13.60 -20.08
CA ALA A 219 -0.37 13.28 -21.23
C ALA A 219 0.52 14.47 -21.66
N ALA A 220 0.01 15.70 -21.59
CA ALA A 220 0.82 16.91 -21.84
C ALA A 220 1.91 17.09 -20.77
N VAL A 221 1.59 16.90 -19.48
CA VAL A 221 2.54 16.92 -18.37
C VAL A 221 3.63 15.86 -18.57
N ALA A 222 3.24 14.63 -18.90
CA ALA A 222 4.15 13.51 -19.16
C ALA A 222 5.13 13.82 -20.29
N SER A 223 4.61 14.31 -21.41
CA SER A 223 5.42 14.71 -22.57
C SER A 223 6.41 15.82 -22.24
N TYR A 224 6.00 16.81 -21.42
CA TYR A 224 6.90 17.88 -20.98
C TYR A 224 8.00 17.34 -20.05
N LEU A 225 7.67 16.46 -19.12
CA LEU A 225 8.65 15.84 -18.23
C LEU A 225 9.70 15.02 -18.99
N GLU A 226 9.27 14.28 -20.01
CA GLU A 226 10.19 13.55 -20.87
C GLU A 226 11.10 14.50 -21.67
N LYS A 227 10.50 15.43 -22.44
CA LYS A 227 11.22 16.23 -23.43
C LYS A 227 12.02 17.39 -22.86
N GLU A 228 11.43 18.09 -21.87
CA GLU A 228 11.97 19.33 -21.32
C GLU A 228 12.71 19.14 -19.99
N CYS A 229 12.40 18.05 -19.25
CA CYS A 229 13.04 17.78 -17.96
C CYS A 229 13.97 16.56 -18.00
N GLY A 230 13.85 15.70 -19.02
CA GLY A 230 14.73 14.53 -19.20
C GLY A 230 14.58 13.49 -18.09
N VAL A 231 13.34 13.19 -17.65
CA VAL A 231 13.07 12.11 -16.69
C VAL A 231 13.30 10.74 -17.34
N ASP A 232 13.70 9.74 -16.54
CA ASP A 232 14.02 8.40 -17.05
C ASP A 232 12.79 7.48 -17.11
N ALA A 233 11.78 7.71 -16.26
CA ALA A 233 10.52 6.98 -16.24
C ALA A 233 9.41 7.79 -15.57
N LEU A 234 8.16 7.39 -15.82
CA LEU A 234 6.98 7.93 -15.14
C LEU A 234 6.35 6.85 -14.26
N HIS A 235 5.82 7.26 -13.10
CA HIS A 235 4.98 6.42 -12.26
C HIS A 235 3.60 7.05 -12.20
N VAL A 236 2.62 6.42 -12.85
CA VAL A 236 1.28 6.97 -13.01
C VAL A 236 0.36 6.47 -11.91
N SER A 237 -0.15 7.40 -11.12
CA SER A 237 -1.16 7.19 -10.09
C SER A 237 -2.48 7.87 -10.50
N ARG A 238 -3.43 8.00 -9.57
CA ARG A 238 -4.73 8.60 -9.85
C ARG A 238 -5.27 9.33 -8.63
N ALA A 239 -6.07 10.36 -8.86
CA ALA A 239 -6.82 11.15 -7.89
C ALA A 239 -6.00 12.06 -6.97
N VAL A 240 -6.69 13.00 -6.37
CA VAL A 240 -6.25 13.81 -5.24
C VAL A 240 -7.07 13.44 -4.00
N HIS A 241 -6.65 13.88 -2.81
CA HIS A 241 -7.28 13.53 -1.52
C HIS A 241 -8.76 13.93 -1.35
N LEU A 242 -9.35 14.64 -2.30
CA LEU A 242 -10.80 14.84 -2.37
C LEU A 242 -11.57 13.56 -2.73
N HIS A 243 -10.90 12.64 -3.44
CA HIS A 243 -11.43 11.36 -3.90
C HIS A 243 -10.47 10.22 -3.55
N ASP A 244 -10.25 10.04 -2.25
CA ASP A 244 -9.39 9.01 -1.66
C ASP A 244 -9.75 7.59 -2.14
N GLU A 245 -11.01 7.34 -2.50
CA GLU A 245 -11.47 6.06 -3.04
C GLU A 245 -10.75 5.67 -4.34
N TYR A 246 -10.37 6.61 -5.19
CA TYR A 246 -9.60 6.33 -6.40
C TYR A 246 -8.09 6.28 -6.14
N MET A 247 -7.62 6.91 -5.08
CA MET A 247 -6.21 6.82 -4.67
C MET A 247 -5.91 5.48 -3.99
N TRP A 248 -6.80 5.05 -3.08
CA TRP A 248 -6.60 3.83 -2.30
C TRP A 248 -7.19 2.57 -2.93
N GLY A 249 -8.13 2.67 -3.87
CA GLY A 249 -8.79 1.58 -4.56
C GLY A 249 -9.38 0.52 -3.60
N PRO A 250 -10.53 0.76 -2.95
CA PRO A 250 -11.24 -0.24 -2.14
C PRO A 250 -11.69 -1.43 -2.98
N SER A 251 -12.19 -2.48 -2.32
CA SER A 251 -12.60 -3.74 -2.97
C SER A 251 -13.67 -3.59 -4.06
N VAL A 252 -14.42 -2.51 -4.04
CA VAL A 252 -15.49 -2.22 -5.04
C VAL A 252 -14.93 -1.74 -6.38
N LEU A 253 -13.68 -1.26 -6.44
CA LEU A 253 -13.02 -0.93 -7.70
C LEU A 253 -12.36 -2.19 -8.28
N HIS A 254 -12.45 -2.34 -9.61
CA HIS A 254 -11.79 -3.42 -10.33
C HIS A 254 -10.25 -3.26 -10.35
N GLU A 255 -9.54 -4.32 -10.64
CA GLU A 255 -8.09 -4.25 -10.90
C GLU A 255 -7.80 -3.42 -12.13
N GLY A 256 -6.66 -2.72 -12.14
CA GLY A 256 -6.26 -1.88 -13.26
C GLY A 256 -7.20 -0.70 -13.52
N PHE A 257 -7.99 -0.25 -12.53
CA PHE A 257 -8.95 0.86 -12.70
C PHE A 257 -8.32 2.18 -13.17
N SER A 258 -7.01 2.32 -13.08
CA SER A 258 -6.24 3.48 -13.56
C SER A 258 -5.77 3.32 -15.02
N SER A 259 -5.88 2.14 -15.63
CA SER A 259 -5.29 1.80 -16.93
C SER A 259 -5.77 2.72 -18.07
N GLY A 260 -7.02 3.18 -18.03
CA GLY A 260 -7.55 4.13 -19.04
C GLY A 260 -6.75 5.46 -19.08
N CYS A 261 -6.38 6.00 -17.93
CA CYS A 261 -5.56 7.23 -17.86
C CYS A 261 -4.11 6.97 -18.30
N VAL A 262 -3.59 5.77 -18.02
CA VAL A 262 -2.22 5.39 -18.39
C VAL A 262 -2.05 5.27 -19.90
N THR A 263 -3.04 4.76 -20.60
CA THR A 263 -3.03 4.62 -22.06
C THR A 263 -2.77 5.95 -22.77
N GLU A 264 -3.42 7.03 -22.34
CA GLU A 264 -3.21 8.37 -22.88
C GLU A 264 -1.75 8.85 -22.67
N ILE A 265 -1.21 8.63 -21.48
CA ILE A 265 0.17 8.97 -21.15
C ILE A 265 1.14 8.13 -21.97
N LYS A 266 0.92 6.81 -22.05
CA LYS A 266 1.79 5.88 -22.78
C LYS A 266 1.91 6.23 -24.26
N GLN A 267 0.83 6.73 -24.88
CA GLN A 267 0.85 7.20 -26.27
C GLN A 267 1.63 8.51 -26.45
N ALA A 268 1.77 9.31 -25.40
CA ALA A 268 2.42 10.62 -25.45
C ALA A 268 3.93 10.59 -25.19
N VAL A 269 4.47 9.47 -24.62
CA VAL A 269 5.87 9.34 -24.19
C VAL A 269 6.52 8.06 -24.73
N LYS A 270 7.86 8.05 -24.78
CA LYS A 270 8.69 6.89 -25.15
C LYS A 270 9.40 6.24 -23.97
N ILE A 271 9.56 6.98 -22.87
CA ILE A 271 10.15 6.47 -21.64
C ILE A 271 9.24 5.45 -20.98
N PRO A 272 9.78 4.55 -20.13
CA PRO A 272 8.98 3.56 -19.41
C PRO A 272 7.91 4.20 -18.52
N VAL A 273 6.74 3.58 -18.50
CA VAL A 273 5.60 3.97 -17.65
C VAL A 273 5.32 2.85 -16.65
N ILE A 274 5.43 3.19 -15.37
CA ILE A 274 5.07 2.36 -14.24
C ILE A 274 3.64 2.70 -13.86
N THR A 275 2.77 1.69 -13.72
CA THR A 275 1.37 1.91 -13.40
C THR A 275 0.99 1.31 -12.05
N VAL A 276 0.18 2.01 -11.28
CA VAL A 276 -0.47 1.50 -10.07
C VAL A 276 -1.98 1.65 -10.17
N GLY A 277 -2.73 0.61 -9.77
CA GLY A 277 -4.20 0.64 -9.86
C GLY A 277 -4.84 -0.63 -9.29
N ARG A 278 -4.56 -0.97 -8.02
CA ARG A 278 -5.13 -2.14 -7.34
C ARG A 278 -4.83 -3.49 -8.03
N TYR A 279 -3.69 -3.63 -8.68
CA TYR A 279 -3.25 -4.94 -9.18
C TYR A 279 -3.04 -5.91 -8.01
N THR A 280 -3.66 -7.11 -8.08
CA THR A 280 -3.54 -8.20 -7.12
C THR A 280 -3.18 -9.52 -7.81
N GLU A 281 -3.55 -9.69 -9.08
CA GLU A 281 -3.30 -10.87 -9.89
C GLU A 281 -2.16 -10.62 -10.89
N PRO A 282 -1.06 -11.39 -10.82
CA PRO A 282 0.08 -11.21 -11.72
C PRO A 282 -0.26 -11.51 -13.19
N GLN A 283 -1.20 -12.42 -13.46
CA GLN A 283 -1.63 -12.73 -14.83
C GLN A 283 -2.32 -11.52 -15.51
N TYR A 284 -3.15 -10.79 -14.75
CA TYR A 284 -3.78 -9.58 -15.28
C TYR A 284 -2.73 -8.48 -15.53
N ALA A 285 -1.77 -8.35 -14.61
CA ALA A 285 -0.64 -7.44 -14.78
C ALA A 285 0.21 -7.78 -16.01
N GLU A 286 0.47 -9.08 -16.26
CA GLU A 286 1.19 -9.55 -17.43
C GLU A 286 0.46 -9.21 -18.72
N LEU A 287 -0.85 -9.44 -18.78
CA LEU A 287 -1.70 -9.08 -19.93
C LEU A 287 -1.60 -7.60 -20.29
N MET A 288 -1.60 -6.70 -19.29
CA MET A 288 -1.46 -5.26 -19.54
C MET A 288 -0.11 -4.90 -20.15
N VAL A 289 0.94 -5.59 -19.76
CA VAL A 289 2.28 -5.40 -20.32
C VAL A 289 2.38 -6.00 -21.73
N GLU A 290 1.83 -7.19 -21.97
CA GLU A 290 1.83 -7.84 -23.28
C GLU A 290 1.04 -7.04 -24.33
N GLU A 291 -0.08 -6.44 -23.93
CA GLU A 291 -0.86 -5.56 -24.78
C GLU A 291 -0.18 -4.18 -25.03
N GLY A 292 0.99 -3.94 -24.44
CA GLY A 292 1.74 -2.68 -24.58
C GLY A 292 1.06 -1.46 -23.93
N ARG A 293 0.10 -1.68 -23.04
CA ARG A 293 -0.59 -0.61 -22.33
C ARG A 293 0.28 0.00 -21.21
N GLU A 294 1.14 -0.81 -20.64
CA GLU A 294 1.99 -0.49 -19.50
C GLU A 294 3.36 -1.13 -19.67
N ASP A 295 4.42 -0.56 -19.07
CA ASP A 295 5.76 -1.15 -19.17
C ASP A 295 6.15 -1.90 -17.89
N LEU A 296 5.77 -1.37 -16.71
CA LEU A 296 6.00 -1.97 -15.41
C LEU A 296 4.75 -1.79 -14.54
N ILE A 297 4.51 -2.76 -13.67
CA ILE A 297 3.34 -2.75 -12.79
C ILE A 297 3.79 -2.57 -11.34
N ALA A 298 3.23 -1.54 -10.68
CA ALA A 298 3.48 -1.28 -9.27
C ALA A 298 2.38 -1.89 -8.39
N PHE A 299 2.81 -2.78 -7.52
CA PHE A 299 1.97 -3.43 -6.53
C PHE A 299 2.12 -2.70 -5.18
N GLY A 300 1.09 -1.94 -4.82
CA GLY A 300 1.03 -1.26 -3.54
C GLY A 300 0.64 -2.23 -2.42
N ARG A 301 -0.60 -2.18 -1.96
CA ARG A 301 -1.11 -3.00 -0.86
C ARG A 301 -0.97 -4.51 -1.09
N GLN A 302 -0.90 -4.95 -2.34
CA GLN A 302 -0.63 -6.34 -2.67
C GLN A 302 0.77 -6.77 -2.19
N SER A 303 1.78 -5.91 -2.27
CA SER A 303 3.11 -6.20 -1.71
C SER A 303 3.14 -6.20 -0.17
N ILE A 304 2.13 -5.60 0.50
CA ILE A 304 1.94 -5.75 1.95
C ILE A 304 1.31 -7.11 2.25
N ALA A 305 0.29 -7.49 1.47
CA ALA A 305 -0.45 -8.73 1.65
C ALA A 305 0.41 -9.98 1.32
N ASP A 306 1.22 -9.88 0.27
CA ASP A 306 2.14 -10.95 -0.13
C ASP A 306 3.50 -10.37 -0.60
N PRO A 307 4.52 -10.40 0.25
CA PRO A 307 5.86 -9.95 -0.15
C PRO A 307 6.51 -10.86 -1.21
N GLU A 308 6.04 -12.09 -1.36
CA GLU A 308 6.61 -13.11 -2.26
C GLU A 308 5.86 -13.22 -3.60
N LEU A 309 4.94 -12.31 -3.90
CA LEU A 309 4.13 -12.33 -5.13
C LEU A 309 4.96 -12.58 -6.40
N PRO A 310 6.09 -11.87 -6.67
CA PRO A 310 6.85 -12.11 -7.90
C PRO A 310 7.50 -13.49 -7.97
N ARG A 311 7.97 -14.02 -6.84
CA ARG A 311 8.54 -15.39 -6.75
C ARG A 311 7.46 -16.42 -7.03
N LYS A 312 6.32 -16.34 -6.35
CA LYS A 312 5.19 -17.25 -6.54
C LYS A 312 4.68 -17.22 -7.98
N ALA A 313 4.61 -16.05 -8.59
CA ALA A 313 4.24 -15.93 -10.00
C ALA A 313 5.25 -16.62 -10.93
N LYS A 314 6.55 -16.42 -10.69
CA LYS A 314 7.64 -17.07 -11.46
C LYS A 314 7.63 -18.59 -11.33
N ASP A 315 7.39 -19.08 -10.11
CA ASP A 315 7.45 -20.51 -9.80
C ASP A 315 6.12 -21.24 -10.13
N GLY A 316 5.08 -20.51 -10.57
CA GLY A 316 3.76 -21.08 -10.89
C GLY A 316 2.91 -21.41 -9.67
N GLU A 317 3.27 -20.88 -8.47
CA GLU A 317 2.61 -21.14 -7.18
C GLU A 317 1.46 -20.16 -6.90
N LEU A 318 0.63 -19.90 -7.89
CA LEU A 318 -0.40 -18.85 -7.81
C LEU A 318 -1.49 -19.16 -6.76
N GLU A 319 -1.75 -20.41 -6.48
CA GLU A 319 -2.69 -20.86 -5.45
C GLU A 319 -2.23 -20.55 -4.02
N LEU A 320 -0.91 -20.29 -3.83
CA LEU A 320 -0.33 -19.87 -2.54
C LEU A 320 -0.33 -18.35 -2.35
N LEU A 321 -0.74 -17.60 -3.37
CA LEU A 321 -0.72 -16.15 -3.37
C LEU A 321 -1.75 -15.59 -2.37
N GLN A 322 -1.33 -14.70 -1.46
CA GLN A 322 -2.21 -14.04 -0.49
C GLN A 322 -2.74 -12.74 -1.10
N PRO A 323 -3.99 -12.70 -1.61
CA PRO A 323 -4.50 -11.54 -2.32
C PRO A 323 -4.87 -10.40 -1.37
N CYS A 324 -4.52 -9.17 -1.73
CA CYS A 324 -5.04 -7.98 -1.05
C CYS A 324 -6.55 -7.85 -1.27
N ILE A 325 -7.36 -7.99 -0.23
CA ILE A 325 -8.82 -7.91 -0.31
C ILE A 325 -9.39 -6.48 -0.34
N GLY A 326 -8.56 -5.45 -0.45
CA GLY A 326 -9.02 -4.07 -0.54
C GLY A 326 -9.78 -3.55 0.69
N CYS A 327 -9.57 -4.14 1.87
CA CYS A 327 -10.32 -3.85 3.10
C CYS A 327 -10.01 -2.50 3.74
N LEU A 328 -8.83 -1.91 3.47
CA LEU A 328 -8.35 -0.65 4.03
C LEU A 328 -8.35 -0.59 5.59
N GLN A 329 -8.24 -1.70 6.31
CA GLN A 329 -8.39 -1.70 7.78
C GLN A 329 -7.08 -1.46 8.53
N GLY A 330 -6.01 -2.18 8.20
CA GLY A 330 -4.73 -2.11 8.94
C GLY A 330 -3.68 -1.23 8.28
N CYS A 331 -3.78 -0.95 6.99
CA CYS A 331 -2.79 -0.14 6.26
C CYS A 331 -3.12 1.36 6.31
N VAL A 332 -4.14 1.81 5.60
CA VAL A 332 -4.45 3.24 5.42
C VAL A 332 -4.83 3.94 6.73
N PRO A 333 -5.76 3.44 7.56
CA PRO A 333 -6.12 4.12 8.80
C PRO A 333 -4.97 4.20 9.81
N ASN A 334 -4.15 3.14 9.93
CA ASN A 334 -2.99 3.18 10.81
C ASN A 334 -1.98 4.22 10.34
N MET A 335 -1.75 4.30 9.03
CA MET A 335 -0.86 5.30 8.45
C MET A 335 -1.29 6.73 8.83
N PHE A 336 -2.59 7.05 8.71
CA PHE A 336 -3.12 8.38 9.07
C PHE A 336 -3.13 8.67 10.58
N ARG A 337 -3.20 7.63 11.43
CA ARG A 337 -3.06 7.78 12.88
C ARG A 337 -1.60 7.91 13.33
N GLY A 338 -0.63 7.85 12.41
CA GLY A 338 0.79 7.84 12.76
C GLY A 338 1.26 6.52 13.41
N GLU A 339 0.42 5.48 13.32
CA GLU A 339 0.72 4.13 13.79
C GLU A 339 1.38 3.31 12.69
N ALA A 340 2.17 2.31 13.10
CA ALA A 340 2.73 1.34 12.18
C ALA A 340 1.62 0.58 11.43
N ILE A 341 1.78 0.43 10.11
CA ILE A 341 0.81 -0.34 9.34
C ILE A 341 0.78 -1.80 9.76
N THR A 342 -0.39 -2.41 9.59
CA THR A 342 -0.63 -3.85 9.67
C THR A 342 -1.45 -4.30 8.45
N CYS A 343 -1.59 -5.59 8.26
CA CYS A 343 -2.44 -6.13 7.21
C CYS A 343 -3.38 -7.20 7.75
N LEU A 344 -4.65 -7.15 7.35
CA LEU A 344 -5.64 -8.16 7.72
C LEU A 344 -5.31 -9.53 7.11
N VAL A 345 -4.78 -9.53 5.88
CA VAL A 345 -4.41 -10.74 5.13
C VAL A 345 -3.05 -11.27 5.54
N ASN A 346 -2.12 -10.38 5.88
CA ASN A 346 -0.76 -10.75 6.29
C ASN A 346 -0.43 -10.18 7.67
N PRO A 347 -0.76 -10.89 8.76
CA PRO A 347 -0.41 -10.48 10.12
C PRO A 347 1.09 -10.30 10.38
N LEU A 348 1.95 -10.84 9.50
CA LEU A 348 3.41 -10.71 9.58
C LEU A 348 3.93 -9.40 8.95
N ALA A 349 3.07 -8.61 8.29
CA ALA A 349 3.48 -7.35 7.70
C ALA A 349 4.06 -6.39 8.75
N GLY A 350 5.33 -6.01 8.56
CA GLY A 350 6.12 -5.22 9.51
C GLY A 350 6.66 -6.02 10.70
N ARG A 351 6.62 -7.34 10.65
CA ARG A 351 7.18 -8.28 11.64
C ARG A 351 8.14 -9.27 10.99
N GLU A 352 8.65 -8.93 9.82
CA GLU A 352 9.50 -9.79 8.99
C GLU A 352 10.81 -10.18 9.71
N ALA A 353 11.27 -9.34 10.63
CA ALA A 353 12.46 -9.62 11.45
C ALA A 353 12.19 -10.55 12.65
N GLU A 354 10.92 -10.89 12.93
CA GLU A 354 10.53 -11.70 14.08
C GLU A 354 10.37 -13.20 13.74
N LEU A 355 10.65 -13.59 12.50
CA LEU A 355 10.45 -14.96 11.99
C LEU A 355 11.73 -15.77 12.05
N ASP A 356 12.09 -16.23 13.25
CA ASP A 356 13.17 -17.20 13.44
C ASP A 356 12.60 -18.62 13.53
N LEU A 357 13.29 -19.59 12.90
CA LEU A 357 12.94 -21.00 13.05
C LEU A 357 12.98 -21.40 14.53
N ALA A 358 12.01 -22.22 14.93
CA ALA A 358 11.93 -22.69 16.30
C ALA A 358 13.17 -23.54 16.65
N GLU A 359 13.80 -23.26 17.78
CA GLU A 359 14.93 -24.06 18.28
C GLU A 359 14.54 -25.54 18.52
N GLN A 360 13.28 -25.77 18.90
CA GLN A 360 12.74 -27.11 19.15
C GLN A 360 11.39 -27.29 18.42
N LYS A 361 11.29 -28.36 17.66
CA LYS A 361 10.04 -28.77 17.03
C LYS A 361 9.03 -29.19 18.09
N LYS A 362 7.82 -28.58 18.05
CA LYS A 362 6.71 -28.90 18.95
C LYS A 362 5.54 -29.49 18.16
N LYS A 363 4.75 -30.32 18.84
CA LYS A 363 3.45 -30.78 18.38
C LYS A 363 2.38 -29.75 18.78
N VAL A 364 1.85 -29.02 17.81
CA VAL A 364 0.87 -27.95 18.03
C VAL A 364 -0.50 -28.36 17.55
N VAL A 365 -1.50 -28.21 18.40
CA VAL A 365 -2.92 -28.38 18.02
C VAL A 365 -3.55 -27.00 17.90
N VAL A 366 -4.20 -26.75 16.75
CA VAL A 366 -5.00 -25.53 16.51
C VAL A 366 -6.47 -25.93 16.50
N VAL A 367 -7.29 -25.27 17.32
CA VAL A 367 -8.72 -25.53 17.47
C VAL A 367 -9.51 -24.43 16.79
N GLY A 368 -10.14 -24.76 15.66
CA GLY A 368 -10.95 -23.86 14.85
C GLY A 368 -10.27 -23.45 13.54
N GLY A 369 -10.95 -23.73 12.43
CA GLY A 369 -10.49 -23.49 11.04
C GLY A 369 -10.96 -22.15 10.46
N GLY A 370 -11.24 -21.15 11.30
CA GLY A 370 -11.45 -19.76 10.88
C GLY A 370 -10.14 -19.09 10.45
N PRO A 371 -10.16 -17.81 9.98
CA PRO A 371 -8.96 -17.16 9.46
C PRO A 371 -7.84 -17.05 10.51
N GLY A 372 -8.17 -16.84 11.79
CA GLY A 372 -7.18 -16.79 12.87
C GLY A 372 -6.49 -18.14 13.08
N GLY A 373 -7.26 -19.24 13.08
CA GLY A 373 -6.71 -20.60 13.25
C GLY A 373 -5.89 -21.04 12.05
N LEU A 374 -6.38 -20.81 10.82
CA LEU A 374 -5.65 -21.13 9.60
C LEU A 374 -4.30 -20.39 9.55
N TYR A 375 -4.30 -19.08 9.83
CA TYR A 375 -3.07 -18.31 9.78
C TYR A 375 -2.10 -18.71 10.91
N ALA A 376 -2.60 -18.98 12.12
CA ALA A 376 -1.79 -19.50 13.22
C ALA A 376 -1.17 -20.85 12.90
N ALA A 377 -1.95 -21.77 12.30
CA ALA A 377 -1.45 -23.09 11.87
C ALA A 377 -0.35 -22.93 10.80
N TYR A 378 -0.58 -22.08 9.81
CA TYR A 378 0.42 -21.76 8.79
C TYR A 378 1.72 -21.25 9.39
N VAL A 379 1.65 -20.25 10.26
CA VAL A 379 2.86 -19.65 10.90
C VAL A 379 3.58 -20.67 11.76
N CYS A 380 2.88 -21.47 12.57
CA CYS A 380 3.50 -22.51 13.37
C CYS A 380 4.23 -23.54 12.49
N ALA A 381 3.63 -23.96 11.38
CA ALA A 381 4.26 -24.87 10.45
C ALA A 381 5.48 -24.24 9.73
N LEU A 382 5.36 -22.95 9.34
CA LEU A 382 6.46 -22.18 8.75
C LEU A 382 7.66 -22.08 9.70
N LEU A 383 7.43 -22.00 11.03
CA LEU A 383 8.47 -22.00 12.06
C LEU A 383 9.02 -23.41 12.35
N GLY A 384 8.54 -24.46 11.69
CA GLY A 384 9.07 -25.83 11.79
C GLY A 384 8.34 -26.73 12.78
N HIS A 385 7.20 -26.33 13.32
CA HIS A 385 6.39 -27.17 14.21
C HIS A 385 5.57 -28.22 13.47
N ASP A 386 5.18 -29.29 14.17
CA ASP A 386 4.24 -30.32 13.70
C ASP A 386 2.80 -29.86 14.07
N VAL A 387 1.99 -29.52 13.09
CA VAL A 387 0.72 -28.83 13.31
C VAL A 387 -0.47 -29.65 12.85
N THR A 388 -1.44 -29.85 13.74
CA THR A 388 -2.77 -30.37 13.43
C THR A 388 -3.83 -29.33 13.73
N LEU A 389 -4.64 -28.97 12.73
CA LEU A 389 -5.79 -28.07 12.86
C LEU A 389 -7.09 -28.89 12.85
N TYR A 390 -7.93 -28.67 13.84
CA TYR A 390 -9.26 -29.28 13.96
C TYR A 390 -10.35 -28.24 13.70
N GLU A 391 -11.33 -28.58 12.89
CA GLU A 391 -12.54 -27.78 12.62
C GLU A 391 -13.77 -28.64 12.84
N GLU A 392 -14.75 -28.11 13.59
CA GLU A 392 -16.00 -28.81 13.90
C GLU A 392 -16.94 -28.96 12.70
N LYS A 393 -16.82 -28.07 11.70
CA LYS A 393 -17.64 -28.04 10.50
C LYS A 393 -16.94 -28.76 9.33
N GLU A 394 -17.72 -29.01 8.28
CA GLU A 394 -17.20 -29.57 7.03
C GLU A 394 -16.37 -28.59 6.19
N MET A 395 -16.42 -27.30 6.50
CA MET A 395 -15.77 -26.25 5.72
C MET A 395 -14.96 -25.28 6.57
N LEU A 396 -13.76 -24.94 6.06
CA LEU A 396 -12.87 -23.94 6.65
C LEU A 396 -13.28 -22.50 6.30
N GLY A 397 -12.72 -21.52 7.01
CA GLY A 397 -12.91 -20.09 6.77
C GLY A 397 -13.81 -19.39 7.80
N GLY A 398 -14.55 -20.15 8.61
CA GLY A 398 -15.38 -19.62 9.70
C GLY A 398 -16.31 -18.48 9.24
N ASN A 399 -16.50 -17.47 10.08
CA ASN A 399 -17.37 -16.33 9.78
C ASN A 399 -16.90 -15.43 8.62
N MET A 400 -15.63 -15.54 8.18
CA MET A 400 -15.14 -14.80 7.01
C MET A 400 -15.81 -15.24 5.70
N ARG A 401 -16.30 -16.47 5.62
CA ARG A 401 -17.13 -16.92 4.49
C ARG A 401 -18.37 -16.07 4.32
N LEU A 402 -19.04 -15.75 5.43
CA LEU A 402 -20.23 -14.88 5.42
C LEU A 402 -19.89 -13.46 4.97
N ALA A 403 -18.71 -12.96 5.33
CA ALA A 403 -18.25 -11.64 4.93
C ALA A 403 -17.97 -11.53 3.41
N ALA A 404 -17.88 -12.65 2.70
CA ALA A 404 -17.68 -12.69 1.24
C ALA A 404 -18.97 -12.54 0.42
N TYR A 405 -20.16 -12.74 1.03
CA TYR A 405 -21.45 -12.70 0.32
C TYR A 405 -21.86 -11.32 -0.23
N PRO A 406 -21.61 -10.19 0.49
CA PRO A 406 -22.00 -8.89 -0.04
C PRO A 406 -21.31 -8.57 -1.38
N PRO A 407 -21.99 -7.84 -2.30
CA PRO A 407 -21.40 -7.44 -3.57
C PRO A 407 -20.03 -6.76 -3.42
N GLY A 408 -19.09 -7.09 -4.30
CA GLY A 408 -17.73 -6.54 -4.29
C GLY A 408 -16.77 -7.13 -3.23
N LYS A 409 -17.21 -8.13 -2.45
CA LYS A 409 -16.38 -8.76 -1.40
C LYS A 409 -15.94 -10.20 -1.70
N GLY A 410 -16.16 -10.69 -2.91
CA GLY A 410 -15.76 -12.04 -3.33
C GLY A 410 -14.26 -12.34 -3.17
N CYS A 411 -13.40 -11.32 -3.20
CA CYS A 411 -11.96 -11.45 -2.96
C CYS A 411 -11.61 -12.05 -1.58
N ILE A 412 -12.54 -12.02 -0.61
CA ILE A 412 -12.38 -12.67 0.71
C ILE A 412 -12.27 -14.20 0.55
N ASN A 413 -13.00 -14.79 -0.42
CA ASN A 413 -12.87 -16.22 -0.70
C ASN A 413 -11.46 -16.57 -1.18
N GLY A 414 -10.85 -15.73 -2.02
CA GLY A 414 -9.46 -15.91 -2.45
C GLY A 414 -8.49 -15.92 -1.26
N MET A 415 -8.68 -15.05 -0.28
CA MET A 415 -7.88 -15.04 0.96
C MET A 415 -8.06 -16.34 1.75
N ILE A 416 -9.29 -16.84 1.91
CA ILE A 416 -9.55 -18.09 2.64
C ILE A 416 -8.89 -19.26 1.91
N CYS A 417 -9.06 -19.37 0.59
CA CYS A 417 -8.42 -20.41 -0.23
C CYS A 417 -6.91 -20.37 -0.11
N SER A 418 -6.32 -19.18 -0.19
CA SER A 418 -4.87 -18.99 -0.02
C SER A 418 -4.38 -19.49 1.35
N TYR A 419 -5.08 -19.17 2.45
CA TYR A 419 -4.71 -19.67 3.78
C TYR A 419 -4.74 -21.19 3.86
N ILE A 420 -5.79 -21.81 3.30
CA ILE A 420 -5.92 -23.28 3.25
C ILE A 420 -4.76 -23.89 2.45
N ASN A 421 -4.45 -23.34 1.28
CA ASN A 421 -3.40 -23.85 0.41
C ASN A 421 -2.01 -23.68 1.05
N ASN A 422 -1.76 -22.52 1.68
CA ASN A 422 -0.51 -22.30 2.42
C ASN A 422 -0.36 -23.27 3.61
N CYS A 423 -1.44 -23.56 4.36
CA CYS A 423 -1.41 -24.58 5.40
C CYS A 423 -1.02 -25.96 4.82
N LYS A 424 -1.67 -26.36 3.72
CA LYS A 424 -1.38 -27.67 3.06
C LYS A 424 0.06 -27.72 2.54
N ALA A 425 0.54 -26.67 1.90
CA ALA A 425 1.91 -26.58 1.38
C ALA A 425 2.97 -26.67 2.48
N GLN A 426 2.66 -26.19 3.70
CA GLN A 426 3.52 -26.30 4.88
C GLN A 426 3.30 -27.61 5.66
N GLY A 427 2.50 -28.56 5.16
CA GLY A 427 2.29 -29.87 5.78
C GLY A 427 1.39 -29.85 7.02
N VAL A 428 0.54 -28.84 7.19
CA VAL A 428 -0.47 -28.82 8.27
C VAL A 428 -1.49 -29.94 8.06
N THR A 429 -1.66 -30.82 9.05
CA THR A 429 -2.76 -31.80 9.05
C THR A 429 -4.06 -31.10 9.38
N ILE A 430 -5.08 -31.25 8.52
CA ILE A 430 -6.41 -30.61 8.69
C ILE A 430 -7.46 -31.70 8.89
N GLU A 431 -8.13 -31.66 10.05
CA GLU A 431 -9.18 -32.60 10.44
C GLU A 431 -10.52 -31.85 10.54
N LEU A 432 -11.39 -32.12 9.57
CA LEU A 432 -12.75 -31.54 9.51
C LEU A 432 -13.76 -32.41 10.28
N ASN A 433 -14.96 -31.86 10.52
CA ASN A 433 -16.05 -32.53 11.25
C ASN A 433 -15.61 -33.06 12.62
N THR A 434 -14.63 -32.42 13.25
CA THR A 434 -14.02 -32.87 14.49
C THR A 434 -14.07 -31.78 15.57
N SER A 435 -14.96 -31.96 16.54
CA SER A 435 -15.00 -31.11 17.74
C SER A 435 -13.90 -31.53 18.71
N VAL A 436 -13.07 -30.58 19.10
CA VAL A 436 -11.99 -30.84 20.06
C VAL A 436 -12.54 -30.87 21.49
N THR A 437 -12.32 -31.99 22.18
CA THR A 437 -12.66 -32.18 23.58
C THR A 437 -11.39 -32.29 24.44
N PRO A 438 -11.49 -32.11 25.77
CA PRO A 438 -10.36 -32.38 26.67
C PRO A 438 -9.80 -33.79 26.54
N GLU A 439 -10.64 -34.78 26.26
CA GLU A 439 -10.27 -36.19 26.08
C GLU A 439 -9.39 -36.35 24.83
N LEU A 440 -9.79 -35.75 23.70
CA LEU A 440 -8.99 -35.76 22.47
C LEU A 440 -7.62 -35.11 22.70
N LEU A 441 -7.54 -33.99 23.41
CA LEU A 441 -6.26 -33.34 23.74
C LEU A 441 -5.37 -34.22 24.62
N ARG A 442 -5.94 -34.93 25.61
CA ARG A 442 -5.19 -35.88 26.44
C ARG A 442 -4.66 -37.07 25.62
N GLU A 443 -5.44 -37.56 24.66
CA GLU A 443 -5.01 -38.62 23.74
C GLU A 443 -3.88 -38.16 22.83
N LYS A 444 -4.05 -37.01 22.18
CA LYS A 444 -3.07 -36.45 21.20
C LYS A 444 -1.79 -35.92 21.84
N LYS A 445 -1.81 -35.58 23.13
CA LYS A 445 -0.68 -35.06 23.92
C LYS A 445 0.11 -33.95 23.19
N PRO A 446 -0.52 -32.83 22.80
CA PRO A 446 0.19 -31.73 22.17
C PRO A 446 1.09 -31.01 23.18
N ASP A 447 2.21 -30.43 22.70
CA ASP A 447 3.07 -29.54 23.48
C ASP A 447 2.43 -28.16 23.68
N ALA A 448 1.60 -27.75 22.72
CA ALA A 448 0.86 -26.47 22.77
C ALA A 448 -0.50 -26.59 22.08
N VAL A 449 -1.46 -25.81 22.59
CA VAL A 449 -2.81 -25.71 22.01
C VAL A 449 -3.12 -24.23 21.73
N ILE A 450 -3.52 -23.93 20.48
CA ILE A 450 -3.99 -22.61 20.09
C ILE A 450 -5.51 -22.69 19.94
N VAL A 451 -6.23 -21.92 20.74
CA VAL A 451 -7.68 -21.85 20.72
C VAL A 451 -8.13 -20.69 19.81
N ALA A 452 -8.74 -21.03 18.68
CA ALA A 452 -9.19 -20.09 17.64
C ALA A 452 -10.67 -20.35 17.25
N THR A 453 -11.51 -20.68 18.23
CA THR A 453 -12.91 -21.10 18.06
C THR A 453 -13.86 -19.97 17.64
N GLY A 454 -13.34 -18.74 17.46
CA GLY A 454 -14.12 -17.61 16.97
C GLY A 454 -15.07 -17.01 17.99
N SER A 455 -16.17 -16.42 17.50
CA SER A 455 -17.18 -15.75 18.32
C SER A 455 -18.57 -16.12 17.87
N LYS A 456 -19.53 -16.05 18.79
CA LYS A 456 -20.96 -16.18 18.52
C LYS A 456 -21.60 -14.79 18.50
N PRO A 457 -22.62 -14.58 17.65
CA PRO A 457 -23.37 -13.33 17.64
C PRO A 457 -24.03 -13.05 19.00
N LEU A 458 -23.93 -11.80 19.45
CA LEU A 458 -24.62 -11.36 20.62
C LEU A 458 -26.08 -11.07 20.26
N MET A 459 -27.02 -11.77 20.88
CA MET A 459 -28.46 -11.48 20.77
C MET A 459 -28.81 -10.40 21.80
N LEU A 460 -29.38 -9.30 21.33
CA LEU A 460 -29.77 -8.19 22.20
C LEU A 460 -31.00 -8.59 23.07
N PRO A 461 -31.01 -8.25 24.36
CA PRO A 461 -32.15 -8.55 25.25
C PRO A 461 -33.30 -7.55 25.06
N ILE A 462 -33.91 -7.55 23.87
CA ILE A 462 -35.05 -6.68 23.53
C ILE A 462 -36.31 -7.52 23.32
N PRO A 463 -37.49 -6.99 23.66
CA PRO A 463 -38.77 -7.71 23.45
C PRO A 463 -38.99 -8.07 21.98
N GLY A 464 -39.36 -9.32 21.69
CA GLY A 464 -39.60 -9.79 20.34
C GLY A 464 -38.38 -10.33 19.61
N ILE A 465 -37.17 -10.35 20.22
CA ILE A 465 -35.94 -10.87 19.60
C ILE A 465 -36.08 -12.35 19.20
N GLU A 466 -36.89 -13.11 19.91
CA GLU A 466 -37.20 -14.52 19.63
C GLU A 466 -37.92 -14.73 18.29
N LYS A 467 -38.49 -13.66 17.70
CA LYS A 467 -39.16 -13.66 16.39
C LYS A 467 -38.24 -13.30 15.25
N THR A 468 -37.00 -12.96 15.55
CA THR A 468 -36.01 -12.55 14.55
C THR A 468 -35.17 -13.75 14.06
N VAL A 469 -34.60 -13.60 12.89
CA VAL A 469 -33.58 -14.52 12.35
C VAL A 469 -32.23 -13.83 12.33
N HIS A 470 -31.18 -14.58 12.53
CA HIS A 470 -29.84 -14.01 12.47
C HIS A 470 -29.42 -13.73 11.02
N ALA A 471 -28.69 -12.63 10.80
CA ALA A 471 -28.19 -12.27 9.46
C ALA A 471 -27.38 -13.40 8.80
N ALA A 472 -26.62 -14.17 9.59
CA ALA A 472 -25.86 -15.32 9.10
C ALA A 472 -26.76 -16.36 8.42
N ASP A 473 -27.93 -16.70 9.01
CA ASP A 473 -28.83 -17.69 8.44
C ASP A 473 -29.43 -17.25 7.10
N VAL A 474 -29.62 -15.92 6.95
CA VAL A 474 -30.07 -15.34 5.68
C VAL A 474 -28.95 -15.42 4.64
N LEU A 475 -27.72 -15.07 5.02
CA LEU A 475 -26.56 -15.11 4.11
C LEU A 475 -26.21 -16.54 3.69
N GLU A 476 -26.32 -17.52 4.58
CA GLU A 476 -26.12 -18.93 4.28
C GLU A 476 -27.28 -19.56 3.45
N GLY A 477 -28.39 -18.83 3.31
CA GLY A 477 -29.58 -19.31 2.60
C GLY A 477 -30.48 -20.25 3.40
N ASN A 478 -30.20 -20.42 4.70
CA ASN A 478 -31.01 -21.24 5.62
C ASN A 478 -32.40 -20.63 5.81
N VAL A 479 -32.52 -19.31 5.74
CA VAL A 479 -33.77 -18.56 5.84
C VAL A 479 -33.90 -17.60 4.66
N LYS A 480 -35.04 -17.65 3.96
CA LYS A 480 -35.39 -16.68 2.90
C LYS A 480 -36.27 -15.58 3.48
N PRO A 481 -35.78 -14.32 3.53
CA PRO A 481 -36.60 -13.20 4.01
C PRO A 481 -37.76 -12.95 3.05
N GLY A 482 -38.89 -12.45 3.61
CA GLY A 482 -40.05 -12.08 2.83
C GLY A 482 -39.87 -10.76 2.08
N LYS A 483 -40.94 -10.26 1.44
CA LYS A 483 -40.89 -8.99 0.69
C LYS A 483 -40.75 -7.75 1.59
N ARG A 484 -41.14 -7.84 2.86
CA ARG A 484 -40.99 -6.76 3.84
C ARG A 484 -40.08 -7.23 4.95
N VAL A 485 -38.93 -6.58 5.07
CA VAL A 485 -37.89 -6.96 6.03
C VAL A 485 -37.59 -5.76 6.93
N LEU A 486 -37.52 -6.00 8.23
CA LEU A 486 -37.01 -5.06 9.21
C LEU A 486 -35.60 -5.52 9.63
N VAL A 487 -34.62 -4.70 9.41
CA VAL A 487 -33.25 -4.94 9.89
C VAL A 487 -33.06 -4.26 11.24
N VAL A 488 -32.72 -5.03 12.26
CA VAL A 488 -32.45 -4.52 13.61
C VAL A 488 -30.95 -4.39 13.80
N GLY A 489 -30.49 -3.16 13.77
CA GLY A 489 -29.08 -2.79 13.86
C GLY A 489 -28.53 -2.24 12.53
N GLY A 490 -27.92 -1.06 12.59
CA GLY A 490 -27.33 -0.35 11.44
C GLY A 490 -25.81 -0.25 11.52
N GLY A 491 -25.14 -1.28 12.04
CA GLY A 491 -23.68 -1.38 12.07
C GLY A 491 -23.11 -1.96 10.76
N MET A 492 -21.88 -2.46 10.82
CA MET A 492 -21.19 -3.01 9.63
C MET A 492 -21.84 -4.29 9.06
N VAL A 493 -22.68 -4.98 9.81
CA VAL A 493 -23.41 -6.20 9.37
C VAL A 493 -24.81 -5.85 8.87
N GLY A 494 -25.50 -4.95 9.54
CA GLY A 494 -26.85 -4.48 9.16
C GLY A 494 -26.85 -3.47 8.04
#